data_2e4dd24a25c477adb66373c99d6f5af8
#
_entry.id   2e4dd24a25c477adb66373c99d6f5af8
#
_cell.length_a   1.000
_cell.length_b   1.000
_cell.length_c   1.000
_cell.angle_alpha   90.00
_cell.angle_beta   90.00
_cell.angle_gamma   90.00
#
_symmetry.space_group_name_H-M   'P 1'
#
loop_
_entity.id
_entity.type
_entity.pdbx_description
1 polymer ?
#
loop_
_entity_poly.entity_id
_entity_poly.type
_entity_poly.pdbx_seq_one_letter_code
_entity_poly.pdbx_strand_id
1 'polypeptide(L)'
;MRLLIAGLAVAAIFLVAAVLIALSWMNSRNLLLDAAARTANDAAQITFEHTRRMIEPASATLRTLSFDPIVSAPRLQDRLERMRLLAEELAANPLISALYVGYDNGDFLLARMLDDPGIRQHFGAPGQARFLVQTVTRAADGTAEGDFLFYDGGLSPITRRSEADYRYDPRERPWYANAGEGAALTISAPYVFFSTRQVGVSLSRRAEGGKAIVGLDIVLDDLGRMLDELRITPSAELALVDGSGAVVAYRDPRVLTARALAAGDTHLRPLDDLGVEPLSDLRRIARDGRPVSYDVAGHEWLGVMLPFDGFDNVDIRLLLTAPADELLGDLQHDRQRMVLITGGLILLFLGLGWWGGSRIGRALERTTAQAKRMSAFDFSRPPDAPAWLRETRELNGVMDNVSNTVEAFLAISDVLGAEPRIETMLAQVLEKFVHATRCRSGAIYLLQKDSQTMARAAVAGDAHGLEESLPCAGGGDAAPAAG
;
A
#
# COMPACT_ATOMS: atom_id res chain seq x y z
N MET A 1 -33.90 -27.20 -16.00
CA MET A 1 -33.83 -25.78 -16.36
C MET A 1 -33.61 -24.87 -15.13
N ARG A 2 -34.41 -24.99 -14.04
CA ARG A 2 -34.25 -24.20 -12.78
C ARG A 2 -32.85 -24.28 -12.18
N LEU A 3 -32.32 -25.50 -12.01
CA LEU A 3 -30.98 -25.75 -11.46
C LEU A 3 -29.85 -25.19 -12.35
N LEU A 4 -30.06 -25.19 -13.66
CA LEU A 4 -29.08 -24.71 -14.64
C LEU A 4 -28.95 -23.16 -14.61
N ILE A 5 -30.08 -22.44 -14.56
CA ILE A 5 -30.12 -20.98 -14.49
C ILE A 5 -29.58 -20.50 -13.12
N ALA A 6 -30.02 -21.13 -12.03
CA ALA A 6 -29.51 -20.81 -10.69
C ALA A 6 -28.01 -21.12 -10.56
N GLY A 7 -27.56 -22.27 -11.11
CA GLY A 7 -26.15 -22.64 -11.12
C GLY A 7 -25.26 -21.68 -11.91
N LEU A 8 -25.73 -21.20 -13.04
CA LEU A 8 -25.01 -20.24 -13.90
C LEU A 8 -24.89 -18.85 -13.22
N ALA A 9 -25.98 -18.42 -12.56
CA ALA A 9 -25.96 -17.16 -11.78
C ALA A 9 -24.99 -17.25 -10.59
N VAL A 10 -25.00 -18.37 -9.86
CA VAL A 10 -24.07 -18.62 -8.76
C VAL A 10 -22.63 -18.68 -9.25
N ALA A 11 -22.35 -19.37 -10.35
CA ALA A 11 -21.01 -19.43 -10.93
C ALA A 11 -20.51 -18.06 -11.38
N ALA A 12 -21.36 -17.23 -11.97
CA ALA A 12 -21.01 -15.86 -12.37
C ALA A 12 -20.68 -14.98 -11.15
N ILE A 13 -21.46 -15.07 -10.08
CA ILE A 13 -21.20 -14.33 -8.83
C ILE A 13 -19.89 -14.78 -8.19
N PHE A 14 -19.62 -16.08 -8.14
CA PHE A 14 -18.35 -16.62 -7.63
C PHE A 14 -17.16 -16.16 -8.46
N LEU A 15 -17.29 -16.17 -9.79
CA LEU A 15 -16.22 -15.69 -10.68
C LEU A 15 -15.91 -14.21 -10.43
N VAL A 16 -16.94 -13.36 -10.36
CA VAL A 16 -16.78 -11.93 -10.10
C VAL A 16 -16.14 -11.69 -8.71
N ALA A 17 -16.61 -12.40 -7.69
CA ALA A 17 -16.04 -12.30 -6.34
C ALA A 17 -14.57 -12.74 -6.30
N ALA A 18 -14.21 -13.84 -6.96
CA ALA A 18 -12.83 -14.31 -7.05
C ALA A 18 -11.91 -13.31 -7.77
N VAL A 19 -12.38 -12.71 -8.87
CA VAL A 19 -11.65 -11.68 -9.61
C VAL A 19 -11.47 -10.43 -8.75
N LEU A 20 -12.51 -9.98 -8.05
CA LEU A 20 -12.42 -8.80 -7.17
C LEU A 20 -11.47 -9.03 -5.99
N ILE A 21 -11.49 -10.23 -5.39
CA ILE A 21 -10.57 -10.59 -4.32
C ILE A 21 -9.12 -10.62 -4.84
N ALA A 22 -8.87 -11.21 -6.01
CA ALA A 22 -7.55 -11.27 -6.62
C ALA A 22 -7.03 -9.87 -6.97
N LEU A 23 -7.85 -9.02 -7.58
CA LEU A 23 -7.50 -7.62 -7.88
C LEU A 23 -7.25 -6.80 -6.62
N SER A 24 -8.06 -6.97 -5.58
CA SER A 24 -7.87 -6.32 -4.28
C SER A 24 -6.55 -6.72 -3.64
N TRP A 25 -6.20 -8.01 -3.71
CA TRP A 25 -4.94 -8.53 -3.14
C TRP A 25 -3.71 -7.99 -3.88
N MET A 26 -3.74 -7.99 -5.23
CA MET A 26 -2.67 -7.42 -6.05
C MET A 26 -2.49 -5.92 -5.80
N ASN A 27 -3.59 -5.18 -5.68
CA ASN A 27 -3.55 -3.74 -5.47
C ASN A 27 -3.05 -3.38 -4.06
N SER A 28 -3.46 -4.12 -3.03
CA SER A 28 -2.99 -3.93 -1.65
C SER A 28 -1.49 -4.16 -1.50
N ARG A 29 -0.94 -5.19 -2.14
CA ARG A 29 0.50 -5.47 -2.13
C ARG A 29 1.32 -4.34 -2.73
N ASN A 30 0.91 -3.82 -3.89
CA ASN A 30 1.60 -2.71 -4.55
C ASN A 30 1.52 -1.43 -3.72
N LEU A 31 0.37 -1.13 -3.11
CA LEU A 31 0.21 0.03 -2.22
C LEU A 31 1.12 -0.03 -1.01
N LEU A 32 1.35 -1.22 -0.44
CA LEU A 32 2.25 -1.40 0.69
C LEU A 32 3.72 -1.20 0.30
N LEU A 33 4.14 -1.76 -0.83
CA LEU A 33 5.50 -1.55 -1.34
C LEU A 33 5.75 -0.07 -1.62
N ASP A 34 4.78 0.62 -2.22
CA ASP A 34 4.87 2.06 -2.48
C ASP A 34 4.85 2.90 -1.19
N ALA A 35 4.09 2.48 -0.17
CA ALA A 35 4.07 3.14 1.14
C ALA A 35 5.41 2.96 1.85
N ALA A 36 5.95 1.74 1.89
CA ALA A 36 7.27 1.47 2.46
C ALA A 36 8.38 2.28 1.77
N ALA A 37 8.34 2.34 0.42
CA ALA A 37 9.31 3.14 -0.35
C ALA A 37 9.20 4.64 -0.05
N ARG A 38 7.99 5.18 0.07
CA ARG A 38 7.78 6.59 0.45
C ARG A 38 8.32 6.89 1.85
N THR A 39 7.97 6.06 2.83
CA THR A 39 8.45 6.23 4.21
C THR A 39 9.97 6.14 4.30
N ALA A 40 10.59 5.21 3.54
CA ALA A 40 12.04 5.12 3.48
C ALA A 40 12.67 6.36 2.84
N ASN A 41 12.07 6.90 1.79
CA ASN A 41 12.56 8.12 1.16
C ASN A 41 12.43 9.32 2.09
N ASP A 42 11.33 9.44 2.82
CA ASP A 42 11.13 10.47 3.83
C ASP A 42 12.17 10.34 4.97
N ALA A 43 12.41 9.11 5.44
CA ALA A 43 13.45 8.82 6.43
C ALA A 43 14.84 9.19 5.91
N ALA A 44 15.18 8.86 4.68
CA ALA A 44 16.45 9.23 4.05
C ALA A 44 16.59 10.75 3.98
N GLN A 45 15.55 11.46 3.57
CA GLN A 45 15.57 12.92 3.47
C GLN A 45 15.72 13.60 4.84
N ILE A 46 14.99 13.16 5.85
CA ILE A 46 15.09 13.66 7.22
C ILE A 46 16.52 13.43 7.76
N THR A 47 17.06 12.23 7.55
CA THR A 47 18.41 11.87 7.96
C THR A 47 19.46 12.73 7.25
N PHE A 48 19.29 12.97 5.95
CA PHE A 48 20.15 13.85 5.15
C PHE A 48 20.15 15.30 5.68
N GLU A 49 18.97 15.88 5.88
CA GLU A 49 18.82 17.23 6.42
C GLU A 49 19.43 17.36 7.83
N HIS A 50 19.27 16.33 8.65
CA HIS A 50 19.89 16.30 9.97
C HIS A 50 21.42 16.26 9.89
N THR A 51 21.97 15.38 9.06
CA THR A 51 23.41 15.28 8.82
C THR A 51 23.98 16.59 8.30
N ARG A 52 23.32 17.24 7.37
CA ARG A 52 23.71 18.52 6.82
C ARG A 52 23.77 19.62 7.90
N ARG A 53 22.76 19.68 8.79
CA ARG A 53 22.72 20.62 9.92
C ARG A 53 23.84 20.38 10.92
N MET A 54 24.34 19.16 11.03
CA MET A 54 25.52 18.84 11.85
C MET A 54 26.82 19.37 11.22
N ILE A 55 26.95 19.28 9.90
CA ILE A 55 28.17 19.57 9.16
C ILE A 55 28.36 21.09 8.92
N GLU A 56 27.28 21.82 8.62
CA GLU A 56 27.40 23.27 8.30
C GLU A 56 28.02 24.12 9.40
N PRO A 57 27.62 24.06 10.70
CA PRO A 57 28.25 24.79 11.79
C PRO A 57 29.70 24.35 12.01
N ALA A 58 29.97 23.05 11.93
CA ALA A 58 31.30 22.49 12.09
C ALA A 58 32.29 23.02 11.03
N SER A 59 31.84 23.21 9.80
CA SER A 59 32.64 23.77 8.72
C SER A 59 33.05 25.23 9.01
N ALA A 60 32.15 26.00 9.62
CA ALA A 60 32.46 27.40 10.03
C ALA A 60 33.51 27.43 11.14
N THR A 61 33.40 26.60 12.17
CA THR A 61 34.40 26.45 13.23
C THR A 61 35.76 26.09 12.67
N LEU A 62 35.89 25.13 11.76
CA LEU A 62 37.14 24.77 11.11
C LEU A 62 37.74 25.92 10.30
N ARG A 63 36.90 26.69 9.61
CA ARG A 63 37.36 27.87 8.87
C ARG A 63 38.00 28.89 9.82
N THR A 64 37.33 29.19 10.92
CA THR A 64 37.88 30.11 11.95
C THR A 64 39.18 29.58 12.52
N LEU A 65 39.22 28.32 12.91
CA LEU A 65 40.40 27.69 13.51
C LEU A 65 41.59 27.62 12.54
N SER A 66 41.35 27.50 11.23
CA SER A 66 42.43 27.44 10.22
C SER A 66 43.23 28.74 10.07
N PHE A 67 42.70 29.86 10.55
CA PHE A 67 43.38 31.17 10.60
C PHE A 67 43.88 31.56 12.01
N ASP A 68 43.58 30.72 13.01
CA ASP A 68 44.00 31.01 14.38
C ASP A 68 45.51 30.82 14.56
N PRO A 69 46.20 31.64 15.40
CA PRO A 69 47.62 31.48 15.69
C PRO A 69 48.05 30.10 16.17
N ILE A 70 47.12 29.25 16.67
CA ILE A 70 47.41 27.89 17.10
C ILE A 70 48.06 27.06 16.00
N VAL A 71 47.73 27.30 14.72
CA VAL A 71 48.21 26.50 13.57
C VAL A 71 49.71 26.71 13.28
N SER A 72 50.25 27.82 13.76
CA SER A 72 51.68 28.19 13.61
C SER A 72 52.46 28.23 14.93
N ALA A 73 51.79 27.92 16.05
CA ALA A 73 52.39 27.97 17.39
C ALA A 73 53.49 26.90 17.58
N PRO A 74 54.77 27.30 17.81
CA PRO A 74 55.87 26.35 17.82
C PRO A 74 55.97 25.53 19.10
N ARG A 75 55.51 26.08 20.24
CA ARG A 75 55.63 25.43 21.55
C ARG A 75 54.27 25.00 22.05
N LEU A 76 54.23 23.94 22.83
CA LEU A 76 53.01 23.45 23.48
C LEU A 76 52.31 24.52 24.31
N GLN A 77 53.11 25.35 25.05
CA GLN A 77 52.56 26.41 25.89
C GLN A 77 51.80 27.45 25.06
N ASP A 78 52.34 27.88 23.92
CA ASP A 78 51.69 28.84 23.02
C ASP A 78 50.37 28.27 22.45
N ARG A 79 50.32 26.97 22.23
CA ARG A 79 49.11 26.23 21.78
C ARG A 79 48.05 26.18 22.89
N LEU A 80 48.47 25.93 24.16
CA LEU A 80 47.58 25.87 25.32
C LEU A 80 46.97 27.24 25.68
N GLU A 81 47.63 28.35 25.34
CA GLU A 81 47.05 29.69 25.48
C GLU A 81 45.77 29.89 24.65
N ARG A 82 45.59 29.08 23.59
CA ARG A 82 44.39 29.10 22.76
C ARG A 82 43.24 28.23 23.29
N MET A 83 43.43 27.58 24.45
CA MET A 83 42.45 26.68 25.03
C MET A 83 41.08 27.35 25.23
N ARG A 84 41.07 28.67 25.56
CA ARG A 84 39.81 29.40 25.72
C ARG A 84 38.99 29.44 24.43
N LEU A 85 39.63 29.65 23.27
CA LEU A 85 38.95 29.62 21.98
C LEU A 85 38.38 28.23 21.71
N LEU A 86 39.17 27.16 21.91
CA LEU A 86 38.73 25.79 21.68
C LEU A 86 37.54 25.40 22.58
N ALA A 87 37.59 25.85 23.87
CA ALA A 87 36.53 25.59 24.83
C ALA A 87 35.20 26.29 24.46
N GLU A 88 35.27 27.55 24.02
CA GLU A 88 34.08 28.31 23.58
C GLU A 88 33.49 27.72 22.31
N GLU A 89 34.31 27.32 21.33
CA GLU A 89 33.84 26.66 20.10
C GLU A 89 33.15 25.31 20.40
N LEU A 90 33.73 24.50 21.29
CA LEU A 90 33.13 23.24 21.73
C LEU A 90 31.83 23.48 22.50
N ALA A 91 31.77 24.50 23.35
CA ALA A 91 30.55 24.83 24.09
C ALA A 91 29.43 25.38 23.19
N ALA A 92 29.81 26.16 22.16
CA ALA A 92 28.87 26.70 21.18
C ALA A 92 28.29 25.63 20.21
N ASN A 93 29.03 24.56 19.97
CA ASN A 93 28.68 23.50 19.02
C ASN A 93 28.70 22.11 19.68
N PRO A 94 27.66 21.72 20.41
CA PRO A 94 27.60 20.44 21.15
C PRO A 94 27.77 19.19 20.28
N LEU A 95 27.56 19.29 18.96
CA LEU A 95 27.77 18.20 18.02
C LEU A 95 29.24 17.89 17.74
N ILE A 96 30.14 18.86 18.03
CA ILE A 96 31.57 18.67 17.88
C ILE A 96 32.10 17.93 19.13
N SER A 97 32.49 16.67 18.93
CA SER A 97 33.03 15.86 20.03
C SER A 97 34.48 16.16 20.38
N ALA A 98 35.25 16.67 19.42
CA ALA A 98 36.63 17.12 19.61
C ALA A 98 37.05 18.14 18.54
N LEU A 99 37.93 19.07 18.92
CA LEU A 99 38.65 19.98 18.02
C LEU A 99 40.13 19.68 18.15
N TYR A 100 40.88 19.69 17.04
CA TYR A 100 42.29 19.34 17.07
C TYR A 100 43.11 19.99 15.97
N VAL A 101 44.40 20.02 16.20
CA VAL A 101 45.42 20.48 15.26
C VAL A 101 46.53 19.44 15.20
N GLY A 102 46.82 18.97 13.99
CA GLY A 102 47.97 18.12 13.70
C GLY A 102 49.02 18.89 12.91
N TYR A 103 50.27 18.80 13.32
CA TYR A 103 51.38 19.52 12.75
C TYR A 103 52.25 18.61 11.86
N ASP A 104 52.95 19.22 10.93
CA ASP A 104 53.83 18.51 9.97
C ASP A 104 54.97 17.75 10.64
N ASN A 105 55.43 18.21 11.81
CA ASN A 105 56.42 17.53 12.63
C ASN A 105 55.86 16.30 13.40
N GLY A 106 54.53 16.05 13.31
CA GLY A 106 53.87 14.97 14.03
C GLY A 106 53.39 15.31 15.43
N ASP A 107 53.54 16.56 15.86
CA ASP A 107 52.92 17.06 17.08
C ASP A 107 51.37 17.09 16.88
N PHE A 108 50.67 17.03 18.02
CA PHE A 108 49.22 17.02 18.02
C PHE A 108 48.65 17.71 19.25
N LEU A 109 47.55 18.41 19.10
CA LEU A 109 46.76 18.93 20.19
C LEU A 109 45.28 18.68 19.87
N LEU A 110 44.55 18.07 20.82
CA LEU A 110 43.11 17.85 20.75
C LEU A 110 42.47 18.37 22.02
N ALA A 111 41.36 19.09 21.88
CA ALA A 111 40.48 19.48 22.97
C ALA A 111 39.10 18.84 22.82
N ARG A 112 38.52 18.37 23.93
CA ARG A 112 37.14 17.85 23.97
C ARG A 112 36.44 18.21 25.27
N MET A 113 35.09 18.24 25.20
CA MET A 113 34.28 18.32 26.41
C MET A 113 34.11 16.93 27.04
N LEU A 114 33.93 16.90 28.36
CA LEU A 114 33.71 15.71 29.17
C LEU A 114 32.28 15.67 29.71
N ASP A 115 31.29 15.98 28.87
CA ASP A 115 29.88 16.00 29.28
C ASP A 115 29.26 14.60 29.25
N ASP A 116 29.75 13.69 28.40
CA ASP A 116 29.31 12.33 28.32
C ASP A 116 29.88 11.46 29.44
N PRO A 117 29.05 10.76 30.26
CA PRO A 117 29.51 9.90 31.34
C PRO A 117 30.43 8.76 30.89
N GLY A 118 30.19 8.17 29.71
CA GLY A 118 31.00 7.09 29.14
C GLY A 118 32.39 7.60 28.77
N ILE A 119 32.49 8.78 28.16
CA ILE A 119 33.75 9.43 27.84
C ILE A 119 34.52 9.80 29.11
N ARG A 120 33.84 10.33 30.14
CA ARG A 120 34.44 10.60 31.45
C ARG A 120 35.05 9.35 32.06
N GLN A 121 34.32 8.28 32.07
CA GLN A 121 34.79 6.99 32.59
C GLN A 121 35.98 6.45 31.78
N HIS A 122 35.90 6.52 30.45
CA HIS A 122 36.92 6.03 29.54
C HIS A 122 38.29 6.71 29.82
N PHE A 123 38.27 8.03 29.99
CA PHE A 123 39.51 8.78 30.30
C PHE A 123 39.87 8.85 31.77
N GLY A 124 39.06 8.27 32.66
CA GLY A 124 39.28 8.38 34.10
C GLY A 124 39.26 9.85 34.61
N ALA A 125 38.35 10.66 34.07
CA ALA A 125 38.27 12.06 34.29
C ALA A 125 37.93 12.40 35.76
N PRO A 126 38.64 13.36 36.40
CA PRO A 126 38.27 13.88 37.72
C PRO A 126 36.84 14.43 37.74
N GLY A 127 36.13 14.34 38.87
CA GLY A 127 34.73 14.76 39.00
C GLY A 127 34.48 16.20 38.57
N GLN A 128 35.43 17.11 38.79
CA GLN A 128 35.34 18.55 38.47
C GLN A 128 35.78 18.88 37.03
N ALA A 129 36.40 17.91 36.33
CA ALA A 129 36.90 18.16 34.97
C ALA A 129 35.74 18.35 33.99
N ARG A 130 35.80 19.39 33.20
CA ARG A 130 34.87 19.69 32.12
C ARG A 130 35.51 19.55 30.75
N PHE A 131 36.80 19.80 30.63
CA PHE A 131 37.53 19.67 29.40
C PHE A 131 38.73 18.74 29.56
N LEU A 132 39.02 17.99 28.49
CA LEU A 132 40.24 17.22 28.33
C LEU A 132 41.01 17.77 27.14
N VAL A 133 42.32 18.07 27.37
CA VAL A 133 43.25 18.34 26.29
C VAL A 133 44.22 17.16 26.19
N GLN A 134 44.29 16.56 25.03
CA GLN A 134 45.28 15.54 24.68
C GLN A 134 46.36 16.19 23.82
N THR A 135 47.61 15.95 24.14
CA THR A 135 48.71 16.44 23.32
C THR A 135 49.68 15.31 22.99
N VAL A 136 50.29 15.39 21.83
CA VAL A 136 51.48 14.60 21.50
C VAL A 136 52.59 15.53 21.11
N THR A 137 53.70 15.41 21.80
CA THR A 137 54.91 16.19 21.52
C THR A 137 56.01 15.23 21.11
N ARG A 138 56.73 15.54 20.06
CA ARG A 138 57.83 14.71 19.55
C ARG A 138 59.17 15.34 19.86
N ALA A 139 60.07 14.57 20.47
CA ALA A 139 61.45 14.95 20.66
C ALA A 139 62.28 14.83 19.35
N ALA A 140 63.46 15.39 19.32
CA ALA A 140 64.32 15.37 18.14
C ALA A 140 64.78 13.93 17.74
N ASP A 141 64.76 13.00 18.69
CA ASP A 141 65.07 11.58 18.47
C ASP A 141 63.84 10.76 17.94
N GLY A 142 62.69 11.43 17.77
CA GLY A 142 61.46 10.80 17.27
C GLY A 142 60.57 10.18 18.36
N THR A 143 61.00 10.15 19.62
CA THR A 143 60.15 9.68 20.73
C THR A 143 58.95 10.59 20.92
N ALA A 144 57.80 10.00 21.22
CA ALA A 144 56.53 10.71 21.40
C ALA A 144 56.07 10.61 22.86
N GLU A 145 55.75 11.74 23.44
CA GLU A 145 55.14 11.86 24.78
C GLU A 145 53.68 12.32 24.57
N GLY A 146 52.75 11.55 25.14
CA GLY A 146 51.32 11.89 25.16
C GLY A 146 50.91 12.44 26.52
N ASP A 147 50.27 13.60 26.54
CA ASP A 147 49.74 14.19 27.75
C ASP A 147 48.22 14.30 27.72
N PHE A 148 47.61 14.02 28.84
CA PHE A 148 46.19 14.19 29.13
C PHE A 148 46.03 15.24 30.22
N LEU A 149 45.62 16.45 29.85
CA LEU A 149 45.42 17.57 30.74
C LEU A 149 43.95 17.79 31.00
N PHE A 150 43.56 17.75 32.25
CA PHE A 150 42.15 17.94 32.66
C PHE A 150 41.96 19.35 33.22
N TYR A 151 40.91 20.03 32.71
CA TYR A 151 40.53 21.38 33.09
C TYR A 151 39.11 21.42 33.64
N ASP A 152 38.88 22.32 34.59
CA ASP A 152 37.54 22.65 35.08
C ASP A 152 36.76 23.54 34.11
N GLY A 153 35.51 23.91 34.46
CA GLY A 153 34.69 24.80 33.64
C GLY A 153 35.21 26.23 33.51
N GLY A 154 36.13 26.68 34.40
CA GLY A 154 36.84 27.96 34.36
C GLY A 154 38.17 27.88 33.63
N LEU A 155 38.51 26.76 33.04
CA LEU A 155 39.79 26.46 32.37
C LEU A 155 40.99 26.47 33.32
N SER A 156 40.75 26.21 34.62
CA SER A 156 41.84 25.98 35.56
C SER A 156 42.34 24.53 35.44
N PRO A 157 43.67 24.29 35.39
CA PRO A 157 44.20 22.94 35.30
C PRO A 157 43.96 22.17 36.61
N ILE A 158 43.42 20.96 36.50
CA ILE A 158 43.15 20.08 37.65
C ILE A 158 44.27 19.05 37.82
N THR A 159 44.61 18.33 36.75
CA THR A 159 45.63 17.28 36.76
C THR A 159 46.17 17.02 35.36
N ARG A 160 47.40 16.47 35.31
CA ARG A 160 48.06 16.00 34.09
C ARG A 160 48.43 14.53 34.27
N ARG A 161 48.18 13.71 33.25
CA ARG A 161 48.65 12.34 33.13
C ARG A 161 49.50 12.22 31.86
N SER A 162 50.75 11.80 31.98
CA SER A 162 51.65 11.61 30.85
C SER A 162 51.82 10.14 30.55
N GLU A 163 51.88 9.79 29.27
CA GLU A 163 52.12 8.45 28.76
C GLU A 163 53.36 8.51 27.84
N ALA A 164 54.44 7.85 28.26
CA ALA A 164 55.63 7.69 27.43
C ALA A 164 55.34 6.71 26.27
N ASP A 165 56.00 6.87 25.14
CA ASP A 165 55.82 6.08 23.92
C ASP A 165 54.36 6.04 23.43
N TYR A 166 53.67 7.16 23.53
CA TYR A 166 52.27 7.24 23.08
C TYR A 166 52.18 7.09 21.56
N ARG A 167 51.60 5.93 21.13
CA ARG A 167 51.59 5.49 19.73
C ARG A 167 50.49 6.18 18.92
N TYR A 168 50.45 7.48 18.93
CA TYR A 168 49.56 8.26 18.09
C TYR A 168 50.34 9.16 17.15
N ASP A 169 50.14 8.99 15.85
CA ASP A 169 50.70 9.91 14.83
C ASP A 169 49.50 10.49 14.04
N PRO A 170 49.30 11.83 14.11
CA PRO A 170 48.23 12.48 13.38
C PRO A 170 48.35 12.28 11.87
N ARG A 171 49.58 12.19 11.35
CA ARG A 171 49.87 12.09 9.92
C ARG A 171 49.40 10.77 9.29
N GLU A 172 49.25 9.73 10.09
CA GLU A 172 48.75 8.41 9.68
C GLU A 172 47.21 8.31 9.74
N ARG A 173 46.51 9.36 10.15
CA ARG A 173 45.04 9.34 10.33
C ARG A 173 44.31 9.79 9.07
N PRO A 174 43.14 9.21 8.79
CA PRO A 174 42.36 9.53 7.58
C PRO A 174 42.14 11.02 7.39
N TRP A 175 41.81 11.74 8.47
CA TRP A 175 41.54 13.18 8.44
C TRP A 175 42.76 14.03 8.06
N TYR A 176 43.97 13.55 8.39
CA TYR A 176 45.22 14.24 8.02
C TYR A 176 45.65 13.87 6.59
N ALA A 177 45.65 12.56 6.29
CA ALA A 177 46.08 12.04 4.99
C ALA A 177 45.17 12.53 3.83
N ASN A 178 43.89 12.66 4.09
CA ASN A 178 42.90 13.09 3.09
C ASN A 178 42.79 14.62 2.98
N ALA A 179 43.38 15.41 3.90
CA ALA A 179 43.38 16.85 3.78
C ALA A 179 44.21 17.24 2.56
N GLY A 180 43.53 17.61 1.48
CA GLY A 180 44.14 17.95 0.21
C GLY A 180 45.12 19.11 0.24
N GLU A 181 45.81 19.34 -0.87
CA GLU A 181 46.61 20.56 -1.06
C GLU A 181 45.66 21.75 -1.22
N GLY A 182 45.78 22.74 -0.31
CA GLY A 182 44.91 23.92 -0.30
C GLY A 182 43.95 23.97 0.88
N ALA A 183 43.18 25.08 0.96
CA ALA A 183 42.30 25.37 2.09
C ALA A 183 40.87 24.82 1.89
N ALA A 184 40.69 23.75 1.11
CA ALA A 184 39.40 23.11 0.94
C ALA A 184 39.02 22.30 2.20
N LEU A 185 37.72 22.29 2.52
CA LEU A 185 37.17 21.42 3.55
C LEU A 185 37.15 19.97 3.01
N THR A 186 37.61 19.04 3.82
CA THR A 186 37.57 17.62 3.51
C THR A 186 36.79 16.88 4.60
N ILE A 187 35.89 16.02 4.21
CA ILE A 187 35.12 15.12 5.11
C ILE A 187 35.69 13.73 4.94
N SER A 188 36.04 13.04 6.03
CA SER A 188 36.45 11.65 5.97
C SER A 188 35.29 10.71 5.71
N ALA A 189 35.56 9.53 5.16
CA ALA A 189 34.62 8.42 5.31
C ALA A 189 34.41 8.14 6.81
N PRO A 190 33.23 7.64 7.22
CA PRO A 190 32.99 7.19 8.59
C PRO A 190 34.02 6.14 9.03
N TYR A 191 34.54 6.28 10.27
CA TYR A 191 35.48 5.33 10.84
C TYR A 191 35.41 5.31 12.37
N VAL A 192 36.05 4.33 13.00
CA VAL A 192 36.12 4.26 14.48
C VAL A 192 37.26 5.17 15.00
N PHE A 193 36.91 6.13 15.84
CA PHE A 193 37.89 7.05 16.43
C PHE A 193 38.87 6.33 17.36
N PHE A 194 40.15 6.65 17.22
CA PHE A 194 41.23 6.02 17.98
C PHE A 194 41.05 6.18 19.49
N SER A 195 40.70 7.38 19.94
CA SER A 195 40.70 7.76 21.37
C SER A 195 39.41 7.37 22.09
N THR A 196 38.24 7.38 21.42
CA THR A 196 36.93 7.13 22.05
C THR A 196 36.27 5.83 21.64
N ARG A 197 36.77 5.23 20.57
CA ARG A 197 36.17 4.01 19.96
C ARG A 197 34.76 4.20 19.48
N GLN A 198 34.30 5.44 19.29
CA GLN A 198 33.00 5.76 18.72
C GLN A 198 33.10 5.83 17.19
N VAL A 199 32.01 5.54 16.49
CA VAL A 199 31.92 5.74 15.04
C VAL A 199 31.63 7.21 14.76
N GLY A 200 32.40 7.78 13.86
CA GLY A 200 32.23 9.18 13.50
C GLY A 200 32.86 9.55 12.17
N VAL A 201 32.72 10.82 11.84
CA VAL A 201 33.39 11.46 10.71
C VAL A 201 34.27 12.57 11.21
N SER A 202 35.40 12.77 10.52
CA SER A 202 36.28 13.91 10.77
C SER A 202 36.16 14.89 9.62
N LEU A 203 35.98 16.16 9.98
CA LEU A 203 36.12 17.25 9.05
C LEU A 203 37.53 17.83 9.25
N SER A 204 38.21 18.11 8.16
CA SER A 204 39.56 18.64 8.22
C SER A 204 39.80 19.70 7.16
N ARG A 205 40.75 20.60 7.45
CA ARG A 205 41.17 21.67 6.57
C ARG A 205 42.64 21.98 6.78
N ARG A 206 43.41 22.14 5.71
CA ARG A 206 44.79 22.61 5.79
C ARG A 206 44.80 24.07 6.16
N ALA A 207 45.59 24.43 7.17
CA ALA A 207 45.75 25.79 7.59
C ALA A 207 46.54 26.64 6.58
N GLU A 208 46.36 27.94 6.60
CA GLU A 208 47.12 28.85 5.78
C GLU A 208 48.62 28.74 6.14
N GLY A 209 49.49 28.62 5.14
CA GLY A 209 50.91 28.35 5.34
C GLY A 209 51.30 26.86 5.32
N GLY A 210 50.35 25.93 5.27
CA GLY A 210 50.55 24.51 4.94
C GLY A 210 51.18 23.60 6.00
N LYS A 211 51.59 24.16 7.20
CA LYS A 211 52.30 23.44 8.25
C LYS A 211 51.43 22.69 9.26
N ALA A 212 50.14 22.91 9.21
CA ALA A 212 49.21 22.26 10.12
C ALA A 212 47.90 21.93 9.41
N ILE A 213 47.21 20.93 9.91
CA ILE A 213 45.85 20.59 9.54
C ILE A 213 44.98 20.72 10.78
N VAL A 214 43.94 21.53 10.69
CA VAL A 214 42.91 21.63 11.72
C VAL A 214 41.83 20.60 11.43
N GLY A 215 41.30 20.00 12.48
CA GLY A 215 40.25 18.99 12.35
C GLY A 215 39.28 19.03 13.51
N LEU A 216 38.12 18.44 13.28
CA LEU A 216 37.12 18.18 14.29
C LEU A 216 36.46 16.84 14.04
N ASP A 217 35.94 16.25 15.12
CA ASP A 217 35.21 15.00 15.09
C ASP A 217 33.73 15.23 15.39
N ILE A 218 32.87 14.56 14.62
CA ILE A 218 31.43 14.44 14.84
C ILE A 218 31.12 12.99 15.04
N VAL A 219 30.48 12.63 16.16
CA VAL A 219 30.07 11.28 16.48
C VAL A 219 28.70 11.00 15.81
N LEU A 220 28.54 9.81 15.23
CA LEU A 220 27.33 9.42 14.50
C LEU A 220 26.29 8.68 15.36
N ASP A 221 26.48 8.61 16.66
CA ASP A 221 25.55 7.98 17.60
C ASP A 221 24.15 8.61 17.54
N ASP A 222 24.08 9.93 17.32
CA ASP A 222 22.81 10.65 17.15
C ASP A 222 22.04 10.23 15.90
N LEU A 223 22.74 9.90 14.81
CA LEU A 223 22.10 9.33 13.62
C LEU A 223 21.46 7.97 13.92
N GLY A 224 22.14 7.14 14.71
CA GLY A 224 21.60 5.85 15.13
C GLY A 224 20.30 6.00 15.94
N ARG A 225 20.27 6.95 16.88
CA ARG A 225 19.04 7.25 17.65
C ARG A 225 17.93 7.78 16.78
N MET A 226 18.23 8.66 15.85
CA MET A 226 17.24 9.20 14.91
C MET A 226 16.69 8.10 14.00
N LEU A 227 17.51 7.17 13.52
CA LEU A 227 17.04 6.01 12.76
C LEU A 227 16.08 5.15 13.59
N ASP A 228 16.29 5.01 14.89
CA ASP A 228 15.36 4.30 15.79
C ASP A 228 14.01 5.01 15.91
N GLU A 229 13.99 6.33 15.97
CA GLU A 229 12.77 7.15 16.01
C GLU A 229 11.99 7.12 14.69
N LEU A 230 12.66 6.87 13.56
CA LEU A 230 12.06 6.78 12.23
C LEU A 230 11.50 5.39 11.90
N ARG A 231 11.54 4.44 12.82
CA ARG A 231 10.97 3.11 12.62
C ARG A 231 9.47 3.18 12.36
N ILE A 232 9.04 2.55 11.29
CA ILE A 232 7.63 2.51 10.87
C ILE A 232 6.81 1.46 11.63
N THR A 233 7.47 0.44 12.16
CA THR A 233 6.87 -0.60 13.01
C THR A 233 7.84 -0.98 14.13
N PRO A 234 7.36 -1.61 15.22
CA PRO A 234 8.21 -2.01 16.35
C PRO A 234 9.39 -2.92 15.96
N SER A 235 9.19 -3.79 14.96
CA SER A 235 10.23 -4.71 14.48
C SER A 235 10.96 -4.21 13.23
N ALA A 236 10.65 -2.99 12.74
CA ALA A 236 11.38 -2.41 11.64
C ALA A 236 12.86 -2.18 11.99
N GLU A 237 13.74 -2.44 11.03
CA GLU A 237 15.18 -2.25 11.16
C GLU A 237 15.67 -1.24 10.13
N LEU A 238 16.45 -0.26 10.62
CA LEU A 238 17.08 0.76 9.80
C LEU A 238 18.59 0.76 10.06
N ALA A 239 19.38 0.89 9.01
CA ALA A 239 20.82 1.03 9.10
C ALA A 239 21.38 1.90 7.97
N LEU A 240 22.42 2.68 8.26
CA LEU A 240 23.27 3.28 7.25
C LEU A 240 24.49 2.37 7.06
N VAL A 241 24.79 2.02 5.81
CA VAL A 241 25.95 1.21 5.45
C VAL A 241 26.76 1.89 4.37
N ASP A 242 28.07 1.68 4.36
CA ASP A 242 28.94 2.13 3.27
C ASP A 242 28.89 1.17 2.07
N GLY A 243 29.55 1.56 0.97
CA GLY A 243 29.64 0.73 -0.25
C GLY A 243 30.27 -0.64 -0.04
N SER A 244 31.11 -0.84 0.98
CA SER A 244 31.69 -2.13 1.37
C SER A 244 30.70 -3.00 2.15
N GLY A 245 29.66 -2.38 2.73
CA GLY A 245 28.67 -2.99 3.62
C GLY A 245 29.04 -2.95 5.08
N ALA A 246 29.95 -2.05 5.43
CA ALA A 246 30.24 -1.77 6.82
C ALA A 246 29.19 -0.78 7.38
N VAL A 247 28.80 -0.96 8.64
CA VAL A 247 27.71 -0.20 9.26
C VAL A 247 28.23 1.13 9.78
N VAL A 248 27.63 2.20 9.27
CA VAL A 248 27.94 3.59 9.63
C VAL A 248 27.08 4.06 10.80
N ALA A 249 25.80 3.74 10.80
CA ALA A 249 24.88 4.06 11.88
C ALA A 249 23.81 2.98 12.05
N TYR A 250 23.51 2.68 13.30
CA TYR A 250 22.49 1.72 13.71
C TYR A 250 21.94 2.12 15.08
N ARG A 251 20.73 1.72 15.41
CA ARG A 251 20.00 2.10 16.65
C ARG A 251 20.78 1.89 17.94
N ASP A 252 21.62 0.86 18.04
CA ASP A 252 22.51 0.63 19.19
C ASP A 252 23.97 0.83 18.78
N PRO A 253 24.56 2.00 19.07
CA PRO A 253 25.94 2.29 18.69
C PRO A 253 26.96 1.39 19.40
N ARG A 254 26.61 0.82 20.56
CA ARG A 254 27.51 -0.09 21.31
C ARG A 254 27.79 -1.39 20.54
N VAL A 255 26.83 -1.84 19.74
CA VAL A 255 27.01 -3.03 18.90
C VAL A 255 28.05 -2.78 17.80
N LEU A 256 28.18 -1.53 17.32
CA LEU A 256 29.13 -1.17 16.28
C LEU A 256 30.58 -1.18 16.80
N THR A 257 30.79 -0.82 18.06
CA THR A 257 32.11 -0.59 18.65
C THR A 257 32.65 -1.79 19.43
N ALA A 258 31.83 -2.76 19.81
CA ALA A 258 32.19 -3.86 20.67
C ALA A 258 33.42 -4.67 20.17
N ARG A 259 33.54 -4.89 18.85
CA ARG A 259 34.65 -5.61 18.23
C ARG A 259 35.93 -4.75 18.15
N ALA A 260 35.77 -3.46 17.84
CA ALA A 260 36.89 -2.51 17.76
C ALA A 260 37.58 -2.35 19.10
N LEU A 261 36.84 -2.39 20.22
CA LEU A 261 37.37 -2.35 21.58
C LEU A 261 38.30 -3.55 21.88
N ALA A 262 37.96 -4.75 21.39
CA ALA A 262 38.73 -5.95 21.65
C ALA A 262 40.02 -6.07 20.83
N ALA A 263 40.05 -5.53 19.59
CA ALA A 263 41.13 -5.73 18.62
C ALA A 263 42.05 -4.52 18.40
N GLY A 264 41.72 -3.35 18.93
CA GLY A 264 42.41 -2.10 18.57
C GLY A 264 42.20 -1.66 17.13
N ASP A 265 41.20 -2.24 16.47
CA ASP A 265 40.84 -1.99 15.07
C ASP A 265 40.05 -0.68 14.93
N THR A 266 40.31 0.05 13.86
CA THR A 266 39.56 1.28 13.50
C THR A 266 38.59 1.08 12.34
N HIS A 267 38.44 -0.16 11.85
CA HIS A 267 37.51 -0.47 10.78
C HIS A 267 36.07 -0.58 11.31
N LEU A 268 35.14 -0.18 10.47
CA LEU A 268 33.70 -0.33 10.74
C LEU A 268 33.31 -1.81 10.76
N ARG A 269 32.27 -2.10 11.54
CA ARG A 269 31.73 -3.46 11.63
C ARG A 269 30.94 -3.82 10.36
N PRO A 270 31.18 -4.96 9.73
CA PRO A 270 30.35 -5.43 8.62
C PRO A 270 28.90 -5.68 9.07
N LEU A 271 27.93 -5.41 8.18
CA LEU A 271 26.52 -5.61 8.44
C LEU A 271 26.18 -7.06 8.84
N ASP A 272 26.82 -8.02 8.17
CA ASP A 272 26.59 -9.45 8.43
C ASP A 272 27.01 -9.86 9.85
N ASP A 273 27.94 -9.15 10.45
CA ASP A 273 28.41 -9.37 11.82
C ASP A 273 27.44 -8.81 12.89
N LEU A 274 26.44 -7.98 12.51
CA LEU A 274 25.44 -7.47 13.46
C LEU A 274 24.48 -8.57 13.93
N GLY A 275 24.30 -9.64 13.16
CA GLY A 275 23.35 -10.69 13.44
C GLY A 275 21.89 -10.29 13.19
N VAL A 276 21.67 -9.27 12.35
CA VAL A 276 20.33 -8.81 11.92
C VAL A 276 20.08 -9.34 10.52
N GLU A 277 19.60 -10.61 10.46
CA GLU A 277 19.37 -11.32 9.20
C GLU A 277 18.55 -10.51 8.18
N PRO A 278 17.43 -9.82 8.56
CA PRO A 278 16.64 -9.06 7.61
C PRO A 278 17.42 -7.97 6.86
N LEU A 279 18.32 -7.26 7.55
CA LEU A 279 19.17 -6.24 6.92
C LEU A 279 20.24 -6.85 6.01
N SER A 280 20.84 -7.96 6.42
CA SER A 280 21.86 -8.66 5.63
C SER A 280 21.28 -9.23 4.33
N ASP A 281 20.07 -9.83 4.42
CA ASP A 281 19.38 -10.35 3.24
C ASP A 281 18.93 -9.22 2.32
N LEU A 282 18.35 -8.14 2.88
CA LEU A 282 17.98 -6.96 2.10
C LEU A 282 19.16 -6.45 1.28
N ARG A 283 20.33 -6.27 1.90
CA ARG A 283 21.52 -5.76 1.20
C ARG A 283 21.93 -6.65 0.01
N ARG A 284 21.77 -7.97 0.14
CA ARG A 284 22.14 -8.93 -0.93
C ARG A 284 21.21 -8.88 -2.13
N ILE A 285 19.91 -8.59 -1.91
CA ILE A 285 18.87 -8.70 -2.95
C ILE A 285 18.36 -7.35 -3.46
N ALA A 286 18.44 -6.31 -2.66
CA ALA A 286 17.89 -4.99 -3.01
C ALA A 286 18.72 -4.32 -4.12
N ARG A 287 17.99 -3.54 -4.93
CA ARG A 287 18.56 -2.56 -5.87
C ARG A 287 18.11 -1.18 -5.44
N ASP A 288 18.98 -0.20 -5.63
CA ASP A 288 18.72 1.17 -5.19
C ASP A 288 17.35 1.68 -5.66
N GLY A 289 16.57 2.20 -4.71
CA GLY A 289 15.26 2.81 -4.92
C GLY A 289 14.12 1.84 -5.22
N ARG A 290 14.36 0.52 -5.28
CA ARG A 290 13.30 -0.46 -5.56
C ARG A 290 12.93 -1.23 -4.30
N PRO A 291 11.66 -1.16 -3.87
CA PRO A 291 11.19 -1.99 -2.77
C PRO A 291 11.16 -3.46 -3.19
N VAL A 292 11.56 -4.33 -2.28
CA VAL A 292 11.59 -5.79 -2.47
C VAL A 292 10.86 -6.49 -1.32
N SER A 293 10.25 -7.63 -1.65
CA SER A 293 9.70 -8.56 -0.67
C SER A 293 10.56 -9.81 -0.65
N TYR A 294 10.86 -10.32 0.55
CA TYR A 294 11.70 -11.49 0.77
C TYR A 294 11.31 -12.21 2.04
N ASP A 295 11.73 -13.46 2.17
CA ASP A 295 11.44 -14.31 3.34
C ASP A 295 12.65 -14.39 4.27
N VAL A 296 12.41 -14.20 5.56
CA VAL A 296 13.41 -14.43 6.61
C VAL A 296 12.77 -15.32 7.67
N ALA A 297 13.29 -16.51 7.84
CA ALA A 297 12.83 -17.50 8.83
C ALA A 297 11.32 -17.82 8.73
N GLY A 298 10.73 -17.82 7.54
CA GLY A 298 9.31 -18.09 7.30
C GLY A 298 8.38 -16.90 7.49
N HIS A 299 8.92 -15.70 7.66
CA HIS A 299 8.18 -14.44 7.71
C HIS A 299 8.49 -13.58 6.49
N GLU A 300 7.46 -13.02 5.87
CA GLU A 300 7.62 -12.08 4.76
C GLU A 300 8.07 -10.72 5.28
N TRP A 301 9.18 -10.21 4.73
CA TRP A 301 9.72 -8.90 4.99
C TRP A 301 9.62 -8.02 3.76
N LEU A 302 9.36 -6.75 3.98
CA LEU A 302 9.43 -5.71 2.94
C LEU A 302 10.62 -4.81 3.24
N GLY A 303 11.42 -4.53 2.21
CA GLY A 303 12.58 -3.67 2.41
C GLY A 303 12.89 -2.83 1.18
N VAL A 304 13.66 -1.76 1.42
CA VAL A 304 14.16 -0.87 0.39
C VAL A 304 15.56 -0.38 0.76
N MET A 305 16.40 -0.21 -0.25
CA MET A 305 17.73 0.37 -0.13
C MET A 305 17.76 1.66 -0.94
N LEU A 306 18.19 2.76 -0.30
CA LEU A 306 18.23 4.09 -0.91
C LEU A 306 19.65 4.66 -0.82
N PRO A 307 20.14 5.37 -1.86
CA PRO A 307 21.36 6.14 -1.74
C PRO A 307 21.19 7.24 -0.68
N PHE A 308 22.25 7.52 0.05
CA PHE A 308 22.28 8.54 1.08
C PHE A 308 23.45 9.50 0.82
N ASP A 309 23.14 10.69 0.36
CA ASP A 309 24.12 11.70 -0.07
C ASP A 309 24.57 12.62 1.09
N GLY A 310 24.50 12.14 2.34
CA GLY A 310 24.84 12.91 3.54
C GLY A 310 26.33 13.18 3.72
N PHE A 311 27.20 12.46 3.01
CA PHE A 311 28.65 12.60 3.08
C PHE A 311 29.24 12.70 1.67
N ASP A 312 29.96 13.78 1.41
CA ASP A 312 30.60 14.00 0.12
C ASP A 312 31.62 12.88 -0.19
N ASN A 313 31.56 12.35 -1.41
CA ASN A 313 32.47 11.32 -1.94
C ASN A 313 32.46 9.96 -1.24
N VAL A 314 31.44 9.64 -0.46
CA VAL A 314 31.29 8.34 0.21
C VAL A 314 29.98 7.70 -0.26
N ASP A 315 30.05 6.49 -0.82
CA ASP A 315 28.87 5.70 -1.17
C ASP A 315 28.23 5.15 0.11
N ILE A 316 27.22 5.84 0.62
CA ILE A 316 26.42 5.42 1.78
C ILE A 316 25.01 5.11 1.34
N ARG A 317 24.41 4.08 1.94
CA ARG A 317 23.05 3.62 1.66
C ARG A 317 22.25 3.47 2.92
N LEU A 318 21.02 3.95 2.88
CA LEU A 318 20.03 3.68 3.90
C LEU A 318 19.32 2.37 3.55
N LEU A 319 19.38 1.40 4.45
CA LEU A 319 18.57 0.19 4.43
C LEU A 319 17.41 0.36 5.39
N LEU A 320 16.20 0.09 4.92
CA LEU A 320 14.99 0.03 5.74
C LEU A 320 14.27 -1.28 5.44
N THR A 321 13.93 -2.01 6.49
CA THR A 321 13.15 -3.23 6.35
C THR A 321 12.17 -3.39 7.51
N ALA A 322 11.00 -3.98 7.24
CA ALA A 322 9.96 -4.24 8.22
C ALA A 322 9.19 -5.52 7.89
N PRO A 323 8.68 -6.24 8.91
CA PRO A 323 7.80 -7.39 8.69
C PRO A 323 6.53 -6.96 7.97
N ALA A 324 6.12 -7.74 6.96
CA ALA A 324 4.91 -7.44 6.18
C ALA A 324 3.63 -7.54 7.02
N ASP A 325 3.60 -8.43 7.99
CA ASP A 325 2.48 -8.63 8.91
C ASP A 325 2.28 -7.46 9.87
N GLU A 326 3.34 -6.80 10.33
CA GLU A 326 3.25 -5.59 11.15
C GLU A 326 2.75 -4.39 10.33
N LEU A 327 3.21 -4.24 9.09
CA LEU A 327 2.73 -3.22 8.17
C LEU A 327 1.26 -3.44 7.78
N LEU A 328 0.82 -4.71 7.79
CA LEU A 328 -0.55 -5.14 7.49
C LEU A 328 -1.46 -5.17 8.72
N GLY A 329 -0.93 -4.99 9.94
CA GLY A 329 -1.66 -5.23 11.19
C GLY A 329 -2.98 -4.46 11.29
N ASP A 330 -3.02 -3.21 10.88
CA ASP A 330 -4.26 -2.42 10.80
C ASP A 330 -5.21 -2.90 9.68
N LEU A 331 -4.67 -3.49 8.61
CA LEU A 331 -5.44 -4.02 7.49
C LEU A 331 -6.04 -5.42 7.78
N GLN A 332 -5.56 -6.14 8.79
CA GLN A 332 -6.15 -7.44 9.15
C GLN A 332 -7.58 -7.29 9.69
N HIS A 333 -7.88 -6.25 10.44
CA HIS A 333 -9.24 -5.93 10.87
C HIS A 333 -10.14 -5.54 9.68
N ASP A 334 -9.62 -4.78 8.74
CA ASP A 334 -10.34 -4.40 7.52
C ASP A 334 -10.53 -5.60 6.57
N ARG A 335 -9.56 -6.52 6.53
CA ARG A 335 -9.67 -7.76 5.76
C ARG A 335 -10.78 -8.68 6.31
N GLN A 336 -10.88 -8.85 7.62
CA GLN A 336 -11.97 -9.61 8.23
C GLN A 336 -13.33 -8.96 7.94
N ARG A 337 -13.43 -7.64 8.03
CA ARG A 337 -14.64 -6.90 7.64
C ARG A 337 -14.97 -7.07 6.16
N MET A 338 -13.98 -6.95 5.27
CA MET A 338 -14.18 -7.18 3.82
C MET A 338 -14.64 -8.61 3.51
N VAL A 339 -14.03 -9.62 4.15
CA VAL A 339 -14.46 -11.03 3.98
C VAL A 339 -15.88 -11.22 4.50
N LEU A 340 -16.25 -10.63 5.64
CA LEU A 340 -17.62 -10.71 6.16
C LEU A 340 -18.63 -9.98 5.26
N ILE A 341 -18.31 -8.79 4.77
CA ILE A 341 -19.16 -8.02 3.84
C ILE A 341 -19.32 -8.79 2.52
N THR A 342 -18.23 -9.29 1.96
CA THR A 342 -18.23 -10.05 0.71
C THR A 342 -19.02 -11.37 0.88
N GLY A 343 -18.80 -12.08 1.98
CA GLY A 343 -19.56 -13.28 2.34
C GLY A 343 -21.05 -13.00 2.53
N GLY A 344 -21.38 -11.90 3.21
CA GLY A 344 -22.76 -11.44 3.38
C GLY A 344 -23.45 -11.08 2.06
N LEU A 345 -22.73 -10.38 1.16
CA LEU A 345 -23.21 -10.05 -0.19
C LEU A 345 -23.44 -11.32 -1.03
N ILE A 346 -22.50 -12.28 -0.99
CA ILE A 346 -22.66 -13.58 -1.69
C ILE A 346 -23.92 -14.29 -1.19
N LEU A 347 -24.12 -14.39 0.13
CA LEU A 347 -25.31 -15.03 0.71
C LEU A 347 -26.60 -14.28 0.32
N LEU A 348 -26.58 -12.96 0.30
CA LEU A 348 -27.71 -12.13 -0.13
C LEU A 348 -28.06 -12.39 -1.61
N PHE A 349 -27.06 -12.36 -2.48
CA PHE A 349 -27.28 -12.60 -3.91
C PHE A 349 -27.66 -14.05 -4.21
N LEU A 350 -27.14 -15.04 -3.46
CA LEU A 350 -27.61 -16.43 -3.53
C LEU A 350 -29.08 -16.54 -3.16
N GLY A 351 -29.51 -15.88 -2.09
CA GLY A 351 -30.91 -15.84 -1.67
C GLY A 351 -31.81 -15.18 -2.72
N LEU A 352 -31.41 -14.03 -3.25
CA LEU A 352 -32.13 -13.31 -4.29
C LEU A 352 -32.18 -14.10 -5.61
N GLY A 353 -31.06 -14.71 -6.01
CA GLY A 353 -30.99 -15.56 -7.22
C GLY A 353 -31.86 -16.79 -7.11
N TRP A 354 -31.86 -17.48 -5.96
CA TRP A 354 -32.74 -18.58 -5.68
C TRP A 354 -34.22 -18.17 -5.70
N TRP A 355 -34.57 -17.07 -5.05
CA TRP A 355 -35.92 -16.52 -5.00
C TRP A 355 -36.41 -16.11 -6.38
N GLY A 356 -35.62 -15.33 -7.15
CA GLY A 356 -35.95 -14.92 -8.52
C GLY A 356 -36.03 -16.10 -9.48
N GLY A 357 -35.01 -16.97 -9.47
CA GLY A 357 -34.99 -18.19 -10.31
C GLY A 357 -36.12 -19.13 -10.02
N SER A 358 -36.52 -19.30 -8.75
CA SER A 358 -37.67 -20.15 -8.39
C SER A 358 -39.01 -19.54 -8.82
N ARG A 359 -39.12 -18.19 -8.83
CA ARG A 359 -40.34 -17.52 -9.34
C ARG A 359 -40.46 -17.59 -10.85
N ILE A 360 -39.40 -17.33 -11.60
CA ILE A 360 -39.38 -17.44 -13.06
C ILE A 360 -39.59 -18.90 -13.48
N GLY A 361 -38.88 -19.83 -12.86
CA GLY A 361 -39.03 -21.27 -13.17
C GLY A 361 -40.44 -21.78 -12.93
N ARG A 362 -41.14 -21.36 -11.86
CA ARG A 362 -42.54 -21.75 -11.61
C ARG A 362 -43.50 -21.17 -12.63
N ALA A 363 -43.27 -19.92 -13.09
CA ALA A 363 -44.09 -19.32 -14.13
C ALA A 363 -43.96 -20.10 -15.45
N LEU A 364 -42.74 -20.43 -15.87
CA LEU A 364 -42.46 -21.18 -17.10
C LEU A 364 -43.04 -22.62 -17.08
N GLU A 365 -42.93 -23.32 -15.93
CA GLU A 365 -43.53 -24.65 -15.77
C GLU A 365 -45.05 -24.65 -15.89
N ARG A 366 -45.71 -23.62 -15.35
CA ARG A 366 -47.17 -23.47 -15.48
C ARG A 366 -47.60 -23.28 -16.92
N THR A 367 -46.92 -22.38 -17.65
CA THR A 367 -47.19 -22.16 -19.07
C THR A 367 -46.93 -23.42 -19.90
N THR A 368 -45.87 -24.16 -19.62
CA THR A 368 -45.56 -25.42 -20.28
C THR A 368 -46.60 -26.50 -19.96
N ALA A 369 -47.06 -26.57 -18.70
CA ALA A 369 -48.10 -27.49 -18.29
C ALA A 369 -49.47 -27.17 -18.97
N GLN A 370 -49.81 -25.88 -19.11
CA GLN A 370 -50.99 -25.44 -19.82
C GLN A 370 -50.93 -25.81 -21.31
N ALA A 371 -49.79 -25.52 -21.98
CA ALA A 371 -49.59 -25.92 -23.36
C ALA A 371 -49.72 -27.47 -23.55
N LYS A 372 -49.20 -28.26 -22.60
CA LYS A 372 -49.31 -29.73 -22.65
C LYS A 372 -50.72 -30.22 -22.42
N ARG A 373 -51.56 -29.58 -21.57
CA ARG A 373 -52.97 -29.86 -21.41
C ARG A 373 -53.76 -29.59 -22.71
N MET A 374 -53.49 -28.38 -23.31
CA MET A 374 -54.11 -28.03 -24.58
C MET A 374 -53.80 -29.03 -25.69
N SER A 375 -52.60 -29.58 -25.76
CA SER A 375 -52.24 -30.64 -26.71
C SER A 375 -52.93 -31.94 -26.45
N ALA A 376 -53.46 -32.16 -25.25
CA ALA A 376 -54.31 -33.33 -24.90
C ALA A 376 -55.83 -33.04 -24.95
N PHE A 377 -56.22 -31.91 -25.56
CA PHE A 377 -57.61 -31.43 -25.64
C PHE A 377 -58.27 -31.18 -24.27
N ASP A 378 -57.49 -30.95 -23.23
CA ASP A 378 -57.92 -30.50 -21.89
C ASP A 378 -57.81 -28.98 -21.77
N PHE A 379 -58.97 -28.31 -21.93
CA PHE A 379 -59.10 -26.86 -21.88
C PHE A 379 -59.48 -26.31 -20.49
N SER A 380 -59.41 -27.16 -19.44
CA SER A 380 -59.75 -26.74 -18.09
C SER A 380 -58.82 -25.61 -17.61
N ARG A 381 -59.41 -24.52 -17.06
CA ARG A 381 -58.70 -23.37 -16.61
C ARG A 381 -57.95 -23.67 -15.29
N PRO A 382 -56.63 -23.47 -15.26
CA PRO A 382 -55.95 -23.48 -13.99
C PRO A 382 -56.35 -22.24 -13.14
N PRO A 383 -56.28 -22.31 -11.79
CA PRO A 383 -56.63 -21.18 -10.94
C PRO A 383 -55.72 -19.97 -11.25
N ASP A 384 -56.34 -18.77 -11.32
CA ASP A 384 -55.66 -17.50 -11.58
C ASP A 384 -54.47 -17.30 -10.65
N ALA A 385 -53.29 -17.25 -11.22
CA ALA A 385 -52.07 -16.94 -10.48
C ALA A 385 -51.47 -15.61 -11.01
N PRO A 386 -51.20 -14.67 -10.16
CA PRO A 386 -50.67 -13.37 -10.58
C PRO A 386 -49.33 -13.56 -11.33
N ALA A 387 -49.29 -13.22 -12.60
CA ALA A 387 -48.11 -13.18 -13.41
C ALA A 387 -47.37 -11.89 -13.12
N TRP A 388 -46.18 -12.01 -12.49
CA TRP A 388 -45.35 -10.88 -12.10
C TRP A 388 -44.57 -10.27 -13.29
N LEU A 389 -44.19 -11.08 -14.26
CA LEU A 389 -43.50 -10.62 -15.45
C LEU A 389 -44.54 -10.28 -16.54
N ARG A 390 -44.33 -9.17 -17.25
CA ARG A 390 -45.18 -8.69 -18.35
C ARG A 390 -45.27 -9.75 -19.45
N GLU A 391 -44.14 -10.33 -19.83
CA GLU A 391 -44.02 -11.36 -20.88
C GLU A 391 -44.78 -12.61 -20.55
N THR A 392 -44.75 -13.07 -19.28
CA THR A 392 -45.55 -14.24 -18.87
C THR A 392 -47.02 -13.93 -18.83
N ARG A 393 -47.43 -12.70 -18.56
CA ARG A 393 -48.82 -12.25 -18.59
C ARG A 393 -49.35 -12.21 -20.02
N GLU A 394 -48.56 -11.63 -20.95
CA GLU A 394 -48.92 -11.63 -22.40
C GLU A 394 -49.03 -13.05 -22.95
N LEU A 395 -48.07 -13.93 -22.63
CA LEU A 395 -48.09 -15.31 -23.08
C LEU A 395 -49.29 -16.07 -22.54
N ASN A 396 -49.64 -15.91 -21.27
CA ASN A 396 -50.86 -16.52 -20.70
C ASN A 396 -52.10 -15.97 -21.36
N GLY A 397 -52.19 -14.66 -21.66
CA GLY A 397 -53.31 -14.07 -22.38
C GLY A 397 -53.50 -14.62 -23.79
N VAL A 398 -52.40 -14.84 -24.52
CA VAL A 398 -52.47 -15.49 -25.84
C VAL A 398 -52.95 -16.95 -25.73
N MET A 399 -52.39 -17.69 -24.74
CA MET A 399 -52.80 -19.06 -24.49
C MET A 399 -54.29 -19.18 -24.12
N ASP A 400 -54.81 -18.29 -23.27
CA ASP A 400 -56.21 -18.25 -22.89
C ASP A 400 -57.12 -17.94 -24.10
N ASN A 401 -56.69 -17.01 -24.98
CA ASN A 401 -57.44 -16.73 -26.21
C ASN A 401 -57.47 -17.92 -27.16
N VAL A 402 -56.35 -18.62 -27.34
CA VAL A 402 -56.29 -19.84 -28.17
C VAL A 402 -57.20 -20.94 -27.58
N SER A 403 -57.13 -21.12 -26.25
CA SER A 403 -57.97 -22.11 -25.54
C SER A 403 -59.42 -21.82 -25.74
N ASN A 404 -59.86 -20.56 -25.52
CA ASN A 404 -61.24 -20.15 -25.72
C ASN A 404 -61.72 -20.35 -27.17
N THR A 405 -60.87 -20.04 -28.14
CA THR A 405 -61.22 -20.21 -29.57
C THR A 405 -61.39 -21.67 -29.97
N VAL A 406 -60.51 -22.55 -29.51
CA VAL A 406 -60.58 -23.99 -29.80
C VAL A 406 -61.79 -24.66 -29.09
N GLU A 407 -61.99 -24.24 -27.80
CA GLU A 407 -63.17 -24.75 -27.06
C GLU A 407 -64.46 -24.33 -27.71
N ALA A 408 -64.58 -23.09 -28.17
CA ALA A 408 -65.79 -22.66 -28.95
C ALA A 408 -65.93 -23.40 -30.25
N PHE A 409 -64.84 -23.66 -30.98
CA PHE A 409 -64.89 -24.46 -32.21
C PHE A 409 -65.38 -25.89 -31.97
N LEU A 410 -64.85 -26.53 -30.92
CA LEU A 410 -65.28 -27.90 -30.57
C LEU A 410 -66.74 -27.94 -30.12
N ALA A 411 -67.20 -26.96 -29.35
CA ALA A 411 -68.59 -26.85 -28.92
C ALA A 411 -69.52 -26.62 -30.08
N ILE A 412 -69.13 -25.90 -31.13
CA ILE A 412 -69.89 -25.72 -32.35
C ILE A 412 -69.92 -27.05 -33.16
N SER A 413 -68.78 -27.73 -33.28
CA SER A 413 -68.66 -29.00 -33.98
C SER A 413 -69.55 -30.10 -33.35
N ASP A 414 -69.61 -30.11 -32.02
CA ASP A 414 -70.44 -31.06 -31.27
C ASP A 414 -71.95 -30.85 -31.54
N VAL A 415 -72.36 -29.57 -31.54
CA VAL A 415 -73.78 -29.21 -31.89
C VAL A 415 -74.13 -29.58 -33.35
N LEU A 416 -73.15 -29.35 -34.26
CA LEU A 416 -73.36 -29.72 -35.67
C LEU A 416 -73.51 -31.23 -35.88
N GLY A 417 -72.82 -32.05 -35.03
CA GLY A 417 -72.89 -33.54 -35.13
C GLY A 417 -74.04 -34.18 -34.39
N ALA A 418 -74.67 -33.55 -33.42
CA ALA A 418 -75.61 -34.16 -32.50
C ALA A 418 -77.11 -33.83 -32.81
N GLU A 419 -77.38 -32.69 -33.47
CA GLU A 419 -78.79 -32.22 -33.65
C GLU A 419 -79.27 -32.45 -35.08
N PRO A 420 -80.30 -33.33 -35.30
CA PRO A 420 -80.82 -33.67 -36.64
C PRO A 420 -81.77 -32.61 -37.22
N ARG A 421 -82.28 -31.68 -36.44
CA ARG A 421 -83.21 -30.63 -36.90
C ARG A 421 -82.41 -29.33 -37.21
N ILE A 422 -82.46 -28.91 -38.47
CA ILE A 422 -81.71 -27.74 -38.95
C ILE A 422 -82.05 -26.47 -38.16
N GLU A 423 -83.32 -26.22 -37.85
CA GLU A 423 -83.73 -25.01 -37.14
C GLU A 423 -83.21 -24.95 -35.71
N THR A 424 -83.26 -26.07 -34.99
CA THR A 424 -82.69 -26.13 -33.62
C THR A 424 -81.15 -26.06 -33.61
N MET A 425 -80.56 -26.73 -34.60
CA MET A 425 -79.13 -26.70 -34.82
C MET A 425 -78.62 -25.29 -35.10
N LEU A 426 -79.24 -24.53 -35.99
CA LEU A 426 -78.89 -23.18 -36.34
C LEU A 426 -79.03 -22.21 -35.15
N ALA A 427 -80.09 -22.38 -34.33
CA ALA A 427 -80.28 -21.60 -33.14
C ALA A 427 -79.11 -21.83 -32.08
N GLN A 428 -78.82 -23.12 -31.86
CA GLN A 428 -77.70 -23.45 -30.90
C GLN A 428 -76.32 -23.04 -31.40
N VAL A 429 -76.09 -23.26 -32.71
CA VAL A 429 -74.79 -22.78 -33.31
C VAL A 429 -74.66 -21.27 -33.22
N LEU A 430 -75.78 -20.54 -33.52
CA LEU A 430 -75.77 -19.09 -33.43
C LEU A 430 -75.52 -18.58 -32.01
N GLU A 431 -76.21 -19.19 -31.03
CA GLU A 431 -75.99 -18.85 -29.62
C GLU A 431 -74.54 -19.08 -29.20
N LYS A 432 -73.90 -20.17 -29.55
CA LYS A 432 -72.49 -20.45 -29.31
C LYS A 432 -71.59 -19.48 -30.07
N PHE A 433 -71.90 -19.09 -31.28
CA PHE A 433 -71.15 -18.14 -32.09
C PHE A 433 -71.21 -16.74 -31.51
N VAL A 434 -72.38 -16.24 -31.09
CA VAL A 434 -72.57 -14.96 -30.43
C VAL A 434 -71.78 -14.92 -29.12
N HIS A 435 -71.80 -16.00 -28.34
CA HIS A 435 -71.04 -16.10 -27.08
C HIS A 435 -69.53 -16.12 -27.36
N ALA A 436 -69.04 -16.90 -28.33
CA ALA A 436 -67.60 -17.02 -28.66
C ALA A 436 -67.02 -15.72 -29.22
N THR A 437 -67.75 -14.98 -30.02
CA THR A 437 -67.36 -13.71 -30.64
C THR A 437 -67.63 -12.50 -29.74
N ARG A 438 -68.30 -12.72 -28.59
CA ARG A 438 -68.73 -11.65 -27.67
C ARG A 438 -69.64 -10.61 -28.33
N CYS A 439 -70.37 -11.00 -29.38
CA CYS A 439 -71.35 -10.13 -29.98
C CYS A 439 -72.59 -10.00 -29.10
N ARG A 440 -73.31 -8.86 -29.17
CA ARG A 440 -74.50 -8.60 -28.38
C ARG A 440 -75.72 -9.40 -28.97
N SER A 441 -75.72 -9.56 -30.26
CA SER A 441 -76.77 -10.26 -30.96
C SER A 441 -76.34 -10.81 -32.29
N GLY A 442 -77.04 -11.75 -32.83
CA GLY A 442 -76.83 -12.34 -34.17
C GLY A 442 -78.08 -12.91 -34.72
N ALA A 443 -78.19 -13.01 -36.03
CA ALA A 443 -79.28 -13.68 -36.73
C ALA A 443 -78.73 -14.49 -37.90
N ILE A 444 -79.40 -15.63 -38.21
CA ILE A 444 -79.13 -16.42 -39.38
C ILE A 444 -80.36 -16.35 -40.24
N TYR A 445 -80.18 -15.99 -41.51
CA TYR A 445 -81.27 -15.97 -42.52
C TYR A 445 -81.02 -17.08 -43.55
N LEU A 446 -82.03 -17.78 -43.87
CA LEU A 446 -82.04 -18.85 -44.93
C LEU A 446 -82.82 -18.35 -46.11
N LEU A 447 -82.27 -18.60 -47.29
CA LEU A 447 -82.97 -18.35 -48.58
C LEU A 447 -84.19 -19.23 -48.72
N GLN A 448 -85.35 -18.64 -48.93
CA GLN A 448 -86.58 -19.42 -49.21
C GLN A 448 -86.61 -20.00 -50.63
N LYS A 449 -87.43 -20.99 -50.86
CA LYS A 449 -87.51 -21.69 -52.18
C LYS A 449 -87.90 -20.80 -53.35
N ASP A 450 -88.49 -19.60 -53.10
CA ASP A 450 -88.87 -18.62 -54.11
C ASP A 450 -87.65 -17.79 -54.62
N SER A 451 -86.49 -17.92 -54.01
CA SER A 451 -85.24 -17.28 -54.31
C SER A 451 -85.28 -15.75 -54.25
N GLN A 452 -86.31 -15.11 -53.68
CA GLN A 452 -86.46 -13.66 -53.61
C GLN A 452 -86.50 -13.13 -52.18
N THR A 453 -86.69 -13.95 -51.16
CA THR A 453 -86.74 -13.59 -49.76
C THR A 453 -85.88 -14.53 -48.88
N MET A 454 -85.22 -13.98 -47.91
CA MET A 454 -84.49 -14.67 -46.84
C MET A 454 -85.31 -14.59 -45.55
N ALA A 455 -85.74 -15.75 -45.03
CA ALA A 455 -86.43 -15.82 -43.75
C ALA A 455 -85.45 -15.99 -42.60
N ARG A 456 -85.66 -15.37 -41.47
CA ARG A 456 -84.89 -15.53 -40.29
C ARG A 456 -85.08 -16.93 -39.69
N ALA A 457 -84.02 -17.75 -39.76
CA ALA A 457 -83.99 -19.11 -39.28
C ALA A 457 -83.60 -19.24 -37.81
N ALA A 458 -82.77 -18.33 -37.33
CA ALA A 458 -82.36 -18.31 -35.94
C ALA A 458 -82.00 -16.89 -35.50
N VAL A 459 -82.14 -16.55 -34.20
CA VAL A 459 -81.75 -15.34 -33.55
C VAL A 459 -81.19 -15.62 -32.15
N ALA A 460 -80.11 -14.94 -31.76
CA ALA A 460 -79.57 -15.04 -30.45
C ALA A 460 -79.22 -13.63 -29.95
N GLY A 461 -79.50 -13.35 -28.66
CA GLY A 461 -79.34 -12.04 -28.04
C GLY A 461 -80.49 -11.12 -28.25
N ASP A 462 -80.29 -9.77 -28.21
CA ASP A 462 -81.35 -8.78 -28.36
C ASP A 462 -81.82 -8.68 -29.81
N ALA A 463 -83.06 -9.05 -30.05
CA ALA A 463 -83.64 -9.10 -31.39
C ALA A 463 -84.33 -7.80 -31.87
N HIS A 464 -84.27 -6.72 -31.05
CA HIS A 464 -84.83 -5.44 -31.41
C HIS A 464 -84.21 -4.85 -32.68
N GLY A 465 -84.97 -4.67 -33.71
CA GLY A 465 -84.58 -4.13 -35.01
C GLY A 465 -84.17 -5.15 -36.09
N LEU A 466 -84.25 -6.45 -35.82
CA LEU A 466 -84.05 -7.50 -36.83
C LEU A 466 -85.34 -7.90 -37.54
N GLU A 467 -85.41 -7.65 -38.84
CA GLU A 467 -86.60 -7.99 -39.63
C GLU A 467 -86.81 -9.52 -39.74
N GLU A 468 -88.03 -9.95 -39.77
CA GLU A 468 -88.38 -11.40 -39.90
C GLU A 468 -88.04 -11.98 -41.31
N SER A 469 -88.05 -11.12 -42.33
CA SER A 469 -87.63 -11.47 -43.64
C SER A 469 -86.95 -10.38 -44.36
N LEU A 470 -85.92 -10.68 -45.09
CA LEU A 470 -85.10 -9.71 -45.85
C LEU A 470 -85.29 -10.03 -47.35
N PRO A 471 -85.54 -9.01 -48.18
CA PRO A 471 -85.57 -9.24 -49.63
C PRO A 471 -84.19 -9.59 -50.16
N CYS A 472 -84.08 -10.62 -51.02
CA CYS A 472 -82.80 -10.81 -51.73
C CYS A 472 -82.66 -9.69 -52.76
N ALA A 473 -81.91 -8.72 -52.51
CA ALA A 473 -81.50 -7.75 -53.50
C ALA A 473 -80.65 -8.47 -54.58
N GLY A 474 -81.19 -8.55 -55.80
CA GLY A 474 -80.38 -8.94 -56.95
C GLY A 474 -79.20 -7.98 -57.10
N GLY A 475 -78.04 -8.52 -56.99
CA GLY A 475 -76.72 -8.00 -57.25
C GLY A 475 -76.55 -6.46 -57.26
N GLY A 476 -76.08 -5.86 -56.16
CA GLY A 476 -75.64 -4.47 -56.13
C GLY A 476 -75.69 -3.91 -54.71
N ASP A 477 -74.52 -3.68 -54.15
CA ASP A 477 -74.16 -2.77 -53.02
C ASP A 477 -74.98 -2.90 -51.73
N ALA A 478 -74.64 -3.83 -50.88
CA ALA A 478 -74.92 -3.74 -49.47
C ALA A 478 -73.65 -3.21 -48.75
N ALA A 479 -73.60 -1.91 -48.50
CA ALA A 479 -72.66 -1.35 -47.57
C ALA A 479 -72.89 -1.96 -46.21
N PRO A 480 -71.82 -2.30 -45.43
CA PRO A 480 -71.98 -2.74 -44.08
C PRO A 480 -72.35 -1.55 -43.15
N ALA A 481 -73.52 -1.64 -42.55
CA ALA A 481 -73.85 -0.72 -41.44
C ALA A 481 -72.91 -1.00 -40.26
N ALA A 482 -72.11 0.00 -39.99
CA ALA A 482 -71.29 0.08 -38.76
C ALA A 482 -72.19 0.32 -37.56
N GLY A 483 -71.87 -0.43 -36.47
CA GLY A 483 -72.48 -0.29 -35.19
C GLY A 483 -71.70 -1.22 -34.17
#